data_5d59dc63b19eb1b349c9c29caedb6a50
#
_entry.id   5d59dc63b19eb1b349c9c29caedb6a50
#
_cell.length_a   1.000
_cell.length_b   1.000
_cell.length_c   1.000
_cell.angle_alpha   90.00
_cell.angle_beta   90.00
_cell.angle_gamma   90.00
#
_symmetry.space_group_name_H-M   'P 1'
#
loop_
_entity.id
_entity.type
_entity.pdbx_description
1 polymer ?
#
loop_
_entity_poly.entity_id
_entity_poly.type
_entity_poly.pdbx_seq_one_letter_code
_entity_poly.pdbx_strand_id
1 'polypeptide(L)'
;MLAIESVVRRHGVGGLSIDAVAKEVGISKSSVVYDFKNKAGLLAAFTRSRLDAHAHHIEENLPADDLPNRWLRALVKCSEESPSDEEASVAMIISSAMSSEAECHTLMCSEITQCFDRVIAEASNPRSALLAYLALHGVKSLEFFGFRSFDPESRRQLLDDIGKLLQDKPPISAPNAS
;
A
#
# COMPACT_ATOMS: atom_id res chain seq x y z
N MET A 1 13.08 -9.97 -8.31
CA MET A 1 12.34 -8.73 -8.03
C MET A 1 13.28 -7.51 -8.01
N LEU A 2 14.38 -7.51 -7.29
CA LEU A 2 15.37 -6.40 -7.24
C LEU A 2 15.84 -5.91 -8.63
N ALA A 3 15.99 -6.81 -9.60
CA ALA A 3 16.40 -6.44 -10.96
C ALA A 3 15.33 -5.64 -11.72
N ILE A 4 14.05 -6.01 -11.57
CA ILE A 4 12.93 -5.26 -12.17
C ILE A 4 12.92 -3.84 -11.61
N GLU A 5 13.05 -3.71 -10.30
CA GLU A 5 13.10 -2.43 -9.61
C GLU A 5 14.30 -1.58 -10.04
N SER A 6 15.50 -2.18 -10.10
CA SER A 6 16.71 -1.51 -10.56
C SER A 6 16.57 -0.99 -12.00
N VAL A 7 16.00 -1.79 -12.92
CA VAL A 7 15.75 -1.38 -14.30
C VAL A 7 14.75 -0.22 -14.36
N VAL A 8 13.63 -0.32 -13.61
CA VAL A 8 12.61 0.73 -13.64
C VAL A 8 13.09 2.02 -12.99
N ARG A 9 13.86 1.94 -11.91
CA ARG A 9 14.48 3.12 -11.28
C ARG A 9 15.41 3.87 -12.24
N ARG A 10 16.19 3.15 -13.05
CA ARG A 10 17.14 3.76 -13.99
C ARG A 10 16.51 4.22 -15.31
N HIS A 11 15.50 3.55 -15.79
CA HIS A 11 14.98 3.72 -17.15
C HIS A 11 13.48 4.00 -17.23
N GLY A 12 12.81 4.13 -16.08
CA GLY A 12 11.36 4.25 -15.98
C GLY A 12 10.63 2.96 -16.36
N VAL A 13 9.30 2.93 -16.20
CA VAL A 13 8.44 1.79 -16.59
C VAL A 13 8.52 1.54 -18.12
N GLY A 14 8.70 2.60 -18.91
CA GLY A 14 8.90 2.49 -20.37
C GLY A 14 10.12 1.67 -20.76
N GLY A 15 11.22 1.77 -20.00
CA GLY A 15 12.46 1.03 -20.22
C GLY A 15 12.44 -0.42 -19.74
N LEU A 16 11.43 -0.84 -18.98
CA LEU A 16 11.32 -2.22 -18.54
C LEU A 16 11.04 -3.15 -19.72
N SER A 17 11.89 -4.15 -19.87
CA SER A 17 11.77 -5.20 -20.89
C SER A 17 12.42 -6.50 -20.39
N ILE A 18 12.07 -7.62 -21.02
CA ILE A 18 12.70 -8.92 -20.76
C ILE A 18 14.23 -8.83 -20.95
N ASP A 19 14.68 -8.14 -22.01
CA ASP A 19 16.10 -7.99 -22.31
C ASP A 19 16.82 -7.15 -21.24
N ALA A 20 16.20 -6.06 -20.79
CA ALA A 20 16.75 -5.21 -19.73
C ALA A 20 16.90 -5.98 -18.40
N VAL A 21 15.89 -6.76 -18.02
CA VAL A 21 15.93 -7.59 -16.80
C VAL A 21 16.96 -8.71 -16.92
N ALA A 22 17.01 -9.41 -18.07
CA ALA A 22 18.00 -10.47 -18.34
C ALA A 22 19.43 -9.93 -18.21
N LYS A 23 19.70 -8.76 -18.79
CA LYS A 23 21.00 -8.08 -18.70
C LYS A 23 21.35 -7.68 -17.28
N GLU A 24 20.37 -7.16 -16.52
CA GLU A 24 20.56 -6.71 -15.14
C GLU A 24 20.93 -7.86 -14.20
N VAL A 25 20.31 -9.04 -14.40
CA VAL A 25 20.58 -10.24 -13.57
C VAL A 25 21.76 -11.05 -14.09
N GLY A 26 22.18 -10.84 -15.33
CA GLY A 26 23.25 -11.63 -15.98
C GLY A 26 22.81 -13.04 -16.39
N ILE A 27 21.51 -13.23 -16.72
CA ILE A 27 20.96 -14.50 -17.17
C ILE A 27 20.47 -14.41 -18.62
N SER A 28 20.10 -15.55 -19.22
CA SER A 28 19.60 -15.58 -20.58
C SER A 28 18.20 -14.97 -20.69
N LYS A 29 17.90 -14.35 -21.83
CA LYS A 29 16.54 -13.88 -22.16
C LYS A 29 15.51 -15.01 -22.07
N SER A 30 15.86 -16.21 -22.50
CA SER A 30 14.98 -17.39 -22.45
C SER A 30 14.60 -17.78 -21.03
N SER A 31 15.51 -17.61 -20.06
CA SER A 31 15.20 -17.84 -18.63
C SER A 31 14.15 -16.84 -18.11
N VAL A 32 14.31 -15.57 -18.44
CA VAL A 32 13.33 -14.53 -18.04
C VAL A 32 11.97 -14.76 -18.73
N VAL A 33 11.98 -15.14 -20.02
CA VAL A 33 10.73 -15.47 -20.75
C VAL A 33 10.04 -16.70 -20.15
N TYR A 34 10.80 -17.69 -19.72
CA TYR A 34 10.24 -18.87 -19.06
C TYR A 34 9.46 -18.49 -17.78
N ASP A 35 10.03 -17.61 -16.96
CA ASP A 35 9.42 -17.19 -15.70
C ASP A 35 8.25 -16.21 -15.88
N PHE A 36 8.40 -15.21 -16.73
CA PHE A 36 7.49 -14.05 -16.79
C PHE A 36 6.74 -13.89 -18.11
N LYS A 37 7.05 -14.68 -19.14
CA LYS A 37 6.46 -14.68 -20.49
C LYS A 37 6.69 -13.37 -21.27
N ASN A 38 6.32 -12.21 -20.71
CA ASN A 38 6.39 -10.90 -21.36
C ASN A 38 6.52 -9.77 -20.34
N LYS A 39 6.53 -8.52 -20.79
CA LYS A 39 6.59 -7.32 -19.95
C LYS A 39 5.40 -7.22 -18.98
N ALA A 40 4.19 -7.57 -19.41
CA ALA A 40 3.02 -7.57 -18.55
C ALA A 40 3.21 -8.52 -17.37
N GLY A 41 3.69 -9.74 -17.63
CA GLY A 41 4.02 -10.71 -16.58
C GLY A 41 5.11 -10.24 -15.61
N LEU A 42 6.13 -9.51 -16.10
CA LEU A 42 7.12 -8.86 -15.23
C LEU A 42 6.48 -7.85 -14.28
N LEU A 43 5.63 -6.97 -14.82
CA LEU A 43 4.95 -5.94 -14.05
C LEU A 43 3.96 -6.55 -13.04
N ALA A 44 3.20 -7.57 -13.45
CA ALA A 44 2.28 -8.28 -12.57
C ALA A 44 3.03 -8.96 -11.41
N ALA A 45 4.13 -9.67 -11.69
CA ALA A 45 4.96 -10.30 -10.68
C ALA A 45 5.61 -9.28 -9.73
N PHE A 46 6.06 -8.15 -10.25
CA PHE A 46 6.58 -7.05 -9.44
C PHE A 46 5.50 -6.47 -8.52
N THR A 47 4.32 -6.14 -9.07
CA THR A 47 3.20 -5.60 -8.30
C THR A 47 2.80 -6.57 -7.18
N ARG A 48 2.62 -7.86 -7.48
CA ARG A 48 2.30 -8.89 -6.48
C ARG A 48 3.34 -8.95 -5.36
N SER A 49 4.62 -9.00 -5.72
CA SER A 49 5.72 -9.05 -4.74
C SER A 49 5.73 -7.84 -3.81
N ARG A 50 5.35 -6.64 -4.30
CA ARG A 50 5.27 -5.43 -3.47
C ARG A 50 4.05 -5.43 -2.56
N LEU A 51 2.91 -5.91 -3.04
CA LEU A 51 1.71 -6.09 -2.22
C LEU A 51 1.95 -7.11 -1.11
N ASP A 52 2.55 -8.26 -1.44
CA ASP A 52 2.90 -9.31 -0.46
C ASP A 52 3.87 -8.79 0.62
N ALA A 53 4.90 -8.05 0.21
CA ALA A 53 5.86 -7.45 1.14
C ALA A 53 5.19 -6.41 2.06
N HIS A 54 4.29 -5.59 1.52
CA HIS A 54 3.54 -4.61 2.30
C HIS A 54 2.59 -5.29 3.30
N ALA A 55 1.84 -6.29 2.85
CA ALA A 55 0.97 -7.09 3.71
C ALA A 55 1.75 -7.76 4.85
N HIS A 56 2.89 -8.38 4.52
CA HIS A 56 3.75 -9.01 5.52
C HIS A 56 4.27 -8.01 6.55
N HIS A 57 4.72 -6.84 6.11
CA HIS A 57 5.16 -5.77 7.02
C HIS A 57 4.06 -5.33 8.00
N ILE A 58 2.80 -5.23 7.54
CA ILE A 58 1.68 -4.91 8.42
C ILE A 58 1.43 -6.04 9.41
N GLU A 59 1.45 -7.30 8.96
CA GLU A 59 1.23 -8.47 9.82
C GLU A 59 2.29 -8.58 10.94
N GLU A 60 3.56 -8.28 10.63
CA GLU A 60 4.65 -8.26 11.63
C GLU A 60 4.48 -7.15 12.67
N ASN A 61 3.73 -6.11 12.36
CA ASN A 61 3.47 -4.97 13.24
C ASN A 61 2.08 -5.00 13.89
N LEU A 62 1.36 -6.12 13.80
CA LEU A 62 0.07 -6.24 14.47
C LEU A 62 0.22 -6.08 16.00
N PRO A 63 -0.62 -5.24 16.65
CA PRO A 63 -0.64 -5.15 18.11
C PRO A 63 -0.90 -6.52 18.76
N ALA A 64 -0.29 -6.76 19.90
CA ALA A 64 -0.46 -8.02 20.65
C ALA A 64 -1.80 -8.13 21.41
N ASP A 65 -2.61 -7.08 21.37
CA ASP A 65 -3.93 -7.03 22.00
C ASP A 65 -5.04 -7.51 21.06
N ASP A 66 -6.22 -7.82 21.63
CA ASP A 66 -7.42 -8.24 20.88
C ASP A 66 -8.43 -7.09 20.70
N LEU A 67 -7.99 -5.84 20.79
CA LEU A 67 -8.86 -4.68 20.60
C LEU A 67 -9.29 -4.54 19.13
N PRO A 68 -10.46 -3.92 18.88
CA PRO A 68 -10.97 -3.68 17.52
C PRO A 68 -9.97 -2.94 16.62
N ASN A 69 -10.18 -3.03 15.31
CA ASN A 69 -9.37 -2.34 14.30
C ASN A 69 -7.88 -2.73 14.33
N ARG A 70 -7.55 -3.94 14.76
CA ARG A 70 -6.18 -4.39 14.99
C ARG A 70 -5.28 -4.18 13.77
N TRP A 71 -5.74 -4.61 12.60
CA TRP A 71 -5.01 -4.44 11.35
C TRP A 71 -4.86 -2.97 10.94
N LEU A 72 -5.94 -2.18 11.07
CA LEU A 72 -5.88 -0.76 10.69
C LEU A 72 -5.00 0.06 11.64
N ARG A 73 -4.95 -0.31 12.93
CA ARG A 73 -3.99 0.27 13.88
C ARG A 73 -2.54 -0.05 13.51
N ALA A 74 -2.25 -1.27 13.06
CA ALA A 74 -0.94 -1.63 12.53
C ALA A 74 -0.59 -0.81 11.29
N LEU A 75 -1.55 -0.66 10.37
CA LEU A 75 -1.36 0.13 9.15
C LEU A 75 -1.05 1.61 9.45
N VAL A 76 -1.75 2.22 10.42
CA VAL A 76 -1.45 3.59 10.90
C VAL A 76 -0.04 3.66 11.45
N LYS A 77 0.35 2.70 12.32
CA LYS A 77 1.70 2.62 12.88
C LYS A 77 2.78 2.46 11.82
N CYS A 78 2.60 1.55 10.87
CA CYS A 78 3.53 1.38 9.73
C CYS A 78 3.61 2.63 8.83
N SER A 79 2.72 3.58 9.01
CA SER A 79 2.68 4.84 8.26
C SER A 79 3.23 6.04 9.06
N GLU A 80 3.86 5.83 10.23
CA GLU A 80 4.42 6.91 11.06
C GLU A 80 5.58 7.64 10.38
N GLU A 81 6.36 6.95 9.55
CA GLU A 81 7.42 7.56 8.77
C GLU A 81 6.89 8.04 7.41
N SER A 82 7.44 9.15 6.92
CA SER A 82 7.16 9.60 5.56
C SER A 82 7.74 8.60 4.55
N PRO A 83 7.08 8.40 3.40
CA PRO A 83 7.58 7.45 2.41
C PRO A 83 8.97 7.85 1.92
N SER A 84 9.84 6.87 1.79
CA SER A 84 11.15 7.03 1.16
C SER A 84 11.00 7.29 -0.35
N ASP A 85 12.05 7.82 -0.97
CA ASP A 85 12.12 8.00 -2.44
C ASP A 85 11.94 6.65 -3.17
N GLU A 86 12.37 5.55 -2.56
CA GLU A 86 12.19 4.20 -3.10
C GLU A 86 10.71 3.80 -3.10
N GLU A 87 10.01 3.99 -2.01
CA GLU A 87 8.58 3.67 -1.89
C GLU A 87 7.74 4.55 -2.81
N ALA A 88 8.05 5.84 -2.91
CA ALA A 88 7.42 6.74 -3.87
C ALA A 88 7.65 6.27 -5.32
N SER A 89 8.86 5.85 -5.67
CA SER A 89 9.18 5.30 -6.98
C SER A 89 8.39 4.02 -7.27
N VAL A 90 8.28 3.12 -6.29
CA VAL A 90 7.47 1.88 -6.41
C VAL A 90 6.00 2.21 -6.63
N ALA A 91 5.44 3.17 -5.89
CA ALA A 91 4.05 3.59 -6.06
C ALA A 91 3.78 4.15 -7.48
N MET A 92 4.70 4.95 -8.01
CA MET A 92 4.63 5.47 -9.38
C MET A 92 4.71 4.35 -10.43
N ILE A 93 5.56 3.34 -10.22
CA ILE A 93 5.69 2.18 -11.10
C ILE A 93 4.36 1.41 -11.15
N ILE A 94 3.81 1.09 -9.99
CA ILE A 94 2.54 0.34 -9.87
C ILE A 94 1.39 1.14 -10.49
N SER A 95 1.32 2.45 -10.23
CA SER A 95 0.30 3.34 -10.83
C SER A 95 0.38 3.35 -12.35
N SER A 96 1.59 3.45 -12.91
CA SER A 96 1.80 3.38 -14.36
C SER A 96 1.44 1.99 -14.93
N ALA A 97 1.79 0.92 -14.21
CA ALA A 97 1.45 -0.45 -14.61
C ALA A 97 -0.06 -0.68 -14.63
N MET A 98 -0.79 -0.17 -13.65
CA MET A 98 -2.26 -0.27 -13.61
C MET A 98 -2.94 0.39 -14.82
N SER A 99 -2.39 1.49 -15.35
CA SER A 99 -2.98 2.18 -16.50
C SER A 99 -2.70 1.49 -17.83
N SER A 100 -1.68 0.63 -17.91
CA SER A 100 -1.26 -0.06 -19.14
C SER A 100 -1.55 -1.55 -19.16
N GLU A 101 -1.67 -2.20 -18.00
CA GLU A 101 -1.74 -3.65 -17.86
C GLU A 101 -2.94 -4.07 -17.02
N ALA A 102 -3.92 -4.72 -17.64
CA ALA A 102 -5.18 -5.11 -16.98
C ALA A 102 -4.96 -6.05 -15.77
N GLU A 103 -3.92 -6.91 -15.81
CA GLU A 103 -3.61 -7.81 -14.69
C GLU A 103 -3.14 -7.01 -13.46
N CYS A 104 -2.31 -5.99 -13.63
CA CYS A 104 -1.88 -5.12 -12.54
C CYS A 104 -3.06 -4.36 -11.92
N HIS A 105 -3.96 -3.86 -12.76
CA HIS A 105 -5.20 -3.22 -12.30
C HIS A 105 -6.07 -4.19 -11.48
N THR A 106 -6.26 -5.41 -11.98
CA THR A 106 -7.04 -6.45 -11.28
C THR A 106 -6.42 -6.81 -9.93
N LEU A 107 -5.09 -6.95 -9.86
CA LEU A 107 -4.38 -7.20 -8.60
C LEU A 107 -4.64 -6.09 -7.58
N MET A 108 -4.51 -4.83 -7.99
CA MET A 108 -4.76 -3.70 -7.10
C MET A 108 -6.22 -3.61 -6.65
N CYS A 109 -7.18 -3.83 -7.55
CA CYS A 109 -8.59 -3.86 -7.19
C CYS A 109 -8.90 -4.97 -6.16
N SER A 110 -8.32 -6.16 -6.35
CA SER A 110 -8.47 -7.28 -5.41
C SER A 110 -7.89 -6.93 -4.05
N GLU A 111 -6.69 -6.37 -4.01
CA GLU A 111 -6.03 -5.94 -2.77
C GLU A 111 -6.85 -4.91 -2.00
N ILE A 112 -7.27 -3.84 -2.68
CA ILE A 112 -8.09 -2.80 -2.06
C ILE A 112 -9.40 -3.38 -1.52
N THR A 113 -10.07 -4.26 -2.28
CA THR A 113 -11.30 -4.92 -1.82
C THR A 113 -11.07 -5.74 -0.55
N GLN A 114 -10.00 -6.54 -0.50
CA GLN A 114 -9.65 -7.33 0.70
C GLN A 114 -9.34 -6.43 1.91
N CYS A 115 -8.63 -5.30 1.69
CA CYS A 115 -8.38 -4.33 2.75
C CYS A 115 -9.68 -3.72 3.30
N PHE A 116 -10.61 -3.32 2.42
CA PHE A 116 -11.92 -2.80 2.82
C PHE A 116 -12.73 -3.83 3.63
N ASP A 117 -12.79 -5.07 3.15
CA ASP A 117 -13.50 -6.16 3.82
C ASP A 117 -12.92 -6.42 5.21
N ARG A 118 -11.59 -6.41 5.33
CA ARG A 118 -10.90 -6.59 6.60
C ARG A 118 -11.16 -5.44 7.57
N VAL A 119 -11.08 -4.20 7.10
CA VAL A 119 -11.38 -3.01 7.91
C VAL A 119 -12.81 -3.09 8.48
N ILE A 120 -13.78 -3.49 7.65
CA ILE A 120 -15.17 -3.64 8.10
C ILE A 120 -15.32 -4.78 9.11
N ALA A 121 -14.67 -5.92 8.85
CA ALA A 121 -14.81 -7.13 9.67
C ALA A 121 -14.20 -6.95 11.08
N GLU A 122 -13.09 -6.21 11.21
CA GLU A 122 -12.40 -5.99 12.50
C GLU A 122 -12.97 -4.81 13.30
N ALA A 123 -13.86 -4.00 12.71
CA ALA A 123 -14.30 -2.74 13.29
C ALA A 123 -15.51 -2.89 14.22
N SER A 124 -15.43 -2.30 15.42
CA SER A 124 -16.60 -2.04 16.27
C SER A 124 -17.51 -0.94 15.69
N ASN A 125 -16.92 0.04 14.97
CA ASN A 125 -17.62 1.07 14.21
C ASN A 125 -17.10 1.12 12.76
N PRO A 126 -17.72 0.37 11.84
CA PRO A 126 -17.26 0.29 10.45
C PRO A 126 -17.16 1.64 9.74
N ARG A 127 -18.07 2.57 10.03
CA ARG A 127 -18.06 3.89 9.42
C ARG A 127 -16.83 4.71 9.81
N SER A 128 -16.51 4.74 11.09
CA SER A 128 -15.30 5.44 11.60
C SER A 128 -14.03 4.79 11.08
N ALA A 129 -13.98 3.46 11.07
CA ALA A 129 -12.84 2.71 10.55
C ALA A 129 -12.61 2.97 9.05
N LEU A 130 -13.66 2.99 8.24
CA LEU A 130 -13.56 3.33 6.81
C LEU A 130 -13.09 4.77 6.61
N LEU A 131 -13.58 5.73 7.39
CA LEU A 131 -13.11 7.11 7.31
C LEU A 131 -11.63 7.22 7.66
N ALA A 132 -11.19 6.52 8.71
CA ALA A 132 -9.76 6.47 9.08
C ALA A 132 -8.91 5.85 7.97
N TYR A 133 -9.35 4.74 7.39
CA TYR A 133 -8.67 4.08 6.27
C TYR A 133 -8.55 5.01 5.05
N LEU A 134 -9.64 5.65 4.64
CA LEU A 134 -9.65 6.59 3.51
C LEU A 134 -8.79 7.83 3.78
N ALA A 135 -8.84 8.38 5.00
CA ALA A 135 -7.99 9.51 5.38
C ALA A 135 -6.50 9.15 5.32
N LEU A 136 -6.13 7.98 5.86
CA LEU A 136 -4.75 7.49 5.81
C LEU A 136 -4.27 7.30 4.37
N HIS A 137 -5.09 6.67 3.52
CA HIS A 137 -4.78 6.52 2.10
C HIS A 137 -4.69 7.87 1.37
N GLY A 138 -5.49 8.86 1.76
CA GLY A 138 -5.39 10.23 1.24
C GLY A 138 -4.04 10.86 1.56
N VAL A 139 -3.59 10.82 2.82
CA VAL A 139 -2.28 11.31 3.24
C VAL A 139 -1.17 10.61 2.46
N LYS A 140 -1.15 9.27 2.46
CA LYS A 140 -0.12 8.47 1.76
C LYS A 140 -0.09 8.77 0.26
N SER A 141 -1.25 8.87 -0.40
CA SER A 141 -1.31 9.16 -1.84
C SER A 141 -0.75 10.53 -2.18
N LEU A 142 -1.04 11.55 -1.36
CA LEU A 142 -0.50 12.90 -1.57
C LEU A 142 1.04 12.90 -1.48
N GLU A 143 1.61 12.13 -0.54
CA GLU A 143 3.05 12.00 -0.36
C GLU A 143 3.69 11.14 -1.47
N PHE A 144 3.15 9.95 -1.75
CA PHE A 144 3.68 9.04 -2.78
C PHE A 144 3.74 9.65 -4.18
N PHE A 145 2.76 10.45 -4.54
CA PHE A 145 2.72 11.11 -5.84
C PHE A 145 3.37 12.50 -5.85
N GLY A 146 3.96 12.92 -4.72
CA GLY A 146 4.63 14.20 -4.62
C GLY A 146 3.70 15.41 -4.74
N PHE A 147 2.38 15.23 -4.58
CA PHE A 147 1.42 16.32 -4.65
C PHE A 147 1.50 17.23 -3.42
N ARG A 148 1.80 16.64 -2.27
CA ARG A 148 1.96 17.35 -1.01
C ARG A 148 2.94 16.61 -0.11
N SER A 149 3.86 17.33 0.50
CA SER A 149 4.62 16.88 1.66
C SER A 149 4.10 17.57 2.91
N PHE A 150 4.12 16.87 4.03
CA PHE A 150 3.76 17.41 5.33
C PHE A 150 5.04 17.58 6.15
N ASP A 151 5.14 18.65 6.93
CA ASP A 151 6.19 18.72 7.94
C ASP A 151 5.94 17.65 9.03
N PRO A 152 7.00 17.20 9.73
CA PRO A 152 6.88 16.07 10.66
C PRO A 152 5.82 16.26 11.74
N GLU A 153 5.62 17.48 12.22
CA GLU A 153 4.65 17.76 13.29
C GLU A 153 3.21 17.67 12.76
N SER A 154 2.92 18.35 11.64
CA SER A 154 1.61 18.29 11.00
C SER A 154 1.24 16.86 10.59
N ARG A 155 2.23 16.10 10.09
CA ARG A 155 2.03 14.69 9.72
C ARG A 155 1.67 13.83 10.92
N ARG A 156 2.42 13.96 12.01
CA ARG A 156 2.15 13.25 13.26
C ARG A 156 0.75 13.56 13.79
N GLN A 157 0.34 14.85 13.81
CA GLN A 157 -0.99 15.27 14.23
C GLN A 157 -2.10 14.64 13.37
N LEU A 158 -1.93 14.60 12.04
CA LEU A 158 -2.88 13.94 11.14
C LEU A 158 -3.02 12.43 11.45
N LEU A 159 -1.91 11.72 11.68
CA LEU A 159 -1.94 10.30 12.02
C LEU A 159 -2.57 10.06 13.41
N ASP A 160 -2.28 10.91 14.39
CA ASP A 160 -2.92 10.87 15.72
C ASP A 160 -4.44 11.07 15.61
N ASP A 161 -4.89 12.01 14.79
CA ASP A 161 -6.32 12.27 14.58
C ASP A 161 -7.01 11.12 13.83
N ILE A 162 -6.35 10.52 12.86
CA ILE A 162 -6.80 9.27 12.21
C ILE A 162 -6.89 8.15 13.24
N GLY A 163 -5.89 7.99 14.11
CA GLY A 163 -5.89 7.01 15.20
C GLY A 163 -7.05 7.19 16.18
N LYS A 164 -7.45 8.42 16.47
CA LYS A 164 -8.61 8.74 17.34
C LYS A 164 -9.95 8.26 16.75
N LEU A 165 -10.07 8.19 15.40
CA LEU A 165 -11.26 7.62 14.76
C LEU A 165 -11.42 6.12 15.03
N LEU A 166 -10.34 5.44 15.40
CA LEU A 166 -10.33 4.00 15.71
C LEU A 166 -10.62 3.70 17.18
N GLN A 167 -10.66 4.73 18.04
CA GLN A 167 -10.99 4.57 19.45
C GLN A 167 -12.51 4.56 19.61
N ASP A 168 -13.02 3.51 20.26
CA ASP A 168 -14.44 3.45 20.60
C ASP A 168 -14.78 4.59 21.56
N LYS A 169 -15.54 5.58 21.08
CA LYS A 169 -16.31 6.40 22.00
C LYS A 169 -17.46 5.53 22.49
N PRO A 170 -17.61 5.30 23.81
CA PRO A 170 -18.82 4.65 24.32
C PRO A 170 -20.03 5.40 23.75
N PRO A 171 -21.11 4.70 23.40
CA PRO A 171 -22.32 5.35 22.91
C PRO A 171 -22.69 6.44 23.91
N ILE A 172 -22.88 7.66 23.42
CA ILE A 172 -23.37 8.77 24.25
C ILE A 172 -24.67 8.25 24.84
N SER A 173 -24.68 7.98 26.15
CA SER A 173 -25.88 7.59 26.86
C SER A 173 -26.93 8.67 26.58
N ALA A 174 -28.06 8.24 26.02
CA ALA A 174 -29.20 9.14 25.79
C ALA A 174 -29.48 9.92 27.10
N PRO A 175 -29.66 11.24 27.04
CA PRO A 175 -30.03 11.98 28.23
C PRO A 175 -31.30 11.35 28.82
N ASN A 176 -31.22 10.95 30.09
CA ASN A 176 -32.37 10.45 30.82
C ASN A 176 -33.50 11.46 30.65
N ALA A 177 -34.56 11.05 29.94
CA ALA A 177 -35.82 11.76 29.98
C ALA A 177 -36.39 11.61 31.37
N SER A 178 -36.31 12.67 32.15
CA SER A 178 -37.04 12.85 33.41
C SER A 178 -38.35 13.50 33.14
#